data_772eb87b47a0fe3188ad483f249b8c6b
#
_entry.id   772eb87b47a0fe3188ad483f249b8c6b
#
_cell.length_a   1.000
_cell.length_b   1.000
_cell.length_c   1.000
_cell.angle_alpha   90.00
_cell.angle_beta   90.00
_cell.angle_gamma   90.00
#
_symmetry.space_group_name_H-M   'P 1'
#
loop_
_entity.id
_entity.type
_entity.pdbx_description
1 polymer ?
#
loop_
_entity_poly.entity_id
_entity_poly.type
_entity_poly.pdbx_seq_one_letter_code
_entity_poly.pdbx_strand_id
1 'polypeptide(L)'
;MSAKIKWPQVTPTTFMQYSRYRMKTERSMDRKIYLLELRDKISQNQSYYAAYPQYYDQVFDLSFDIKYYGLPGGGVLFSLITLFLMRAPLMDFRPFKEKETIHGAARWATEPEIRKAKLRAKKGMLLGRTGAKDYLIADDFQHVLLFAPTGSGKGVGFVIPNLLFWEESLVCHDIKLENYLLSSGYRQKKMGQDVFVWNPADPDGNSHCYNPLDWISTKPGQMVDDVQKICNLILPEQEFWQNEARSLMLGVILYLCAVPEKVTSFGEVVRTMRSDDVVYNLAVVLDTIGGRIHPVSYMNIAAFLQKADKERSGVISTLNSGLELWANPLIDASTARSDFDLQQLKKKKMTVFVGVTPDNLQRLEPLLKVFYQQATDFLTRHMPKPDEPFGVMFMMDEFPSLGEMPQFQVGIAYFRGYRVKLFLIVQDTQQLKGIYEEAGMNSFLSNCYYRITFSANNIETANMISQLVGNKTVTQESYNKPKFLDLNPASRSLHVSEAQRALLLPQEVIQLPRDEQIILVESFAPIKCKKLFYFKDDFFKKRLLPEIPIPQQEPYDPRKKKEAPPPPPEPPAAAAPPPPPPPPPEPYQEPTMAQPLAAVPPPRPAAPPPRPEDEGDGGSNNPFG
;
A
#
# COMPACT_ATOMS: atom_id res chain seq x y z
N MET A 1 -32.66 44.64 -14.64
CA MET A 1 -31.47 43.80 -14.51
C MET A 1 -30.56 44.46 -13.48
N SER A 2 -30.59 44.01 -12.21
CA SER A 2 -29.68 44.51 -11.17
C SER A 2 -28.43 43.62 -11.21
N ALA A 3 -27.36 44.16 -11.71
CA ALA A 3 -26.06 43.51 -11.65
C ALA A 3 -25.70 43.32 -10.16
N LYS A 4 -25.71 42.05 -9.68
CA LYS A 4 -25.16 41.69 -8.38
C LYS A 4 -23.67 41.93 -8.42
N ILE A 5 -23.21 43.05 -7.85
CA ILE A 5 -21.80 43.29 -7.65
C ILE A 5 -21.28 42.26 -6.66
N LYS A 6 -20.44 41.33 -7.11
CA LYS A 6 -19.69 40.41 -6.24
C LYS A 6 -18.57 41.20 -5.57
N TRP A 7 -18.73 41.48 -4.30
CA TRP A 7 -17.67 42.14 -3.50
C TRP A 7 -16.61 41.11 -3.09
N PRO A 8 -15.34 41.33 -3.44
CA PRO A 8 -14.26 40.48 -2.93
C PRO A 8 -13.83 40.98 -1.54
N GLN A 9 -13.56 40.08 -0.66
CA GLN A 9 -12.99 40.26 0.69
C GLN A 9 -13.16 41.64 1.39
N VAL A 10 -13.70 41.56 2.60
CA VAL A 10 -14.09 42.70 3.42
C VAL A 10 -12.86 43.41 3.98
N THR A 11 -12.55 44.57 3.41
CA THR A 11 -11.54 45.49 3.90
C THR A 11 -12.16 46.89 4.07
N PRO A 12 -11.57 47.78 4.87
CA PRO A 12 -12.01 49.19 4.98
C PRO A 12 -12.18 49.86 3.61
N THR A 13 -11.45 49.43 2.61
CA THR A 13 -11.53 49.86 1.21
C THR A 13 -12.88 49.51 0.57
N THR A 14 -13.51 48.39 0.93
CA THR A 14 -14.83 47.96 0.38
C THR A 14 -15.98 48.83 0.87
N PHE A 15 -15.96 49.25 2.16
CA PHE A 15 -16.94 50.21 2.65
C PHE A 15 -16.82 51.58 2.00
N MET A 16 -15.63 52.06 1.77
CA MET A 16 -15.39 53.31 1.06
C MET A 16 -15.89 53.24 -0.41
N GLN A 17 -15.74 52.08 -1.06
CA GLN A 17 -16.29 51.84 -2.40
C GLN A 17 -17.83 51.80 -2.38
N TYR A 18 -18.41 51.10 -1.40
CA TYR A 18 -19.85 51.08 -1.18
C TYR A 18 -20.41 52.49 -0.96
N SER A 19 -19.83 53.26 -0.04
CA SER A 19 -20.29 54.62 0.24
C SER A 19 -20.23 55.53 -0.98
N ARG A 20 -19.18 55.43 -1.81
CA ARG A 20 -19.08 56.16 -3.09
C ARG A 20 -20.14 55.74 -4.10
N TYR A 21 -20.44 54.42 -4.20
CA TYR A 21 -21.48 53.88 -5.06
C TYR A 21 -22.87 54.37 -4.62
N ARG A 22 -23.17 54.23 -3.31
CA ARG A 22 -24.45 54.67 -2.75
C ARG A 22 -24.69 56.18 -2.87
N MET A 23 -23.63 56.99 -2.67
CA MET A 23 -23.68 58.44 -2.91
C MET A 23 -24.08 58.80 -4.35
N LYS A 24 -23.64 58.01 -5.33
CA LYS A 24 -24.03 58.23 -6.75
C LYS A 24 -25.45 57.81 -7.08
N THR A 25 -25.96 56.80 -6.42
CA THR A 25 -27.26 56.19 -6.72
C THR A 25 -28.41 56.74 -5.85
N GLU A 26 -28.09 57.32 -4.68
CA GLU A 26 -29.07 57.88 -3.78
C GLU A 26 -29.63 59.22 -4.29
N ARG A 27 -30.93 59.37 -4.33
CA ARG A 27 -31.60 60.59 -4.82
C ARG A 27 -31.93 61.61 -3.71
N SER A 28 -32.10 61.14 -2.46
CA SER A 28 -32.38 62.00 -1.33
C SER A 28 -31.14 62.73 -0.83
N MET A 29 -31.21 64.03 -0.66
CA MET A 29 -30.10 64.84 -0.14
C MET A 29 -29.81 64.53 1.34
N ASP A 30 -30.86 64.30 2.12
CA ASP A 30 -30.72 63.97 3.56
C ASP A 30 -30.03 62.63 3.78
N ARG A 31 -30.37 61.63 2.94
CA ARG A 31 -29.68 60.34 2.97
C ARG A 31 -28.21 60.43 2.55
N LYS A 32 -27.86 61.31 1.64
CA LYS A 32 -26.47 61.59 1.27
C LYS A 32 -25.69 62.22 2.40
N ILE A 33 -26.25 63.19 3.10
CA ILE A 33 -25.64 63.83 4.25
C ILE A 33 -25.41 62.79 5.37
N TYR A 34 -26.40 61.97 5.66
CA TYR A 34 -26.28 60.91 6.67
C TYR A 34 -25.21 59.87 6.28
N LEU A 35 -25.11 59.50 5.02
CA LEU A 35 -24.06 58.59 4.53
C LEU A 35 -22.68 59.15 4.71
N LEU A 36 -22.48 60.47 4.55
CA LEU A 36 -21.23 61.15 4.83
C LEU A 36 -20.87 61.09 6.32
N GLU A 37 -21.81 61.43 7.19
CA GLU A 37 -21.62 61.33 8.65
C GLU A 37 -21.28 59.92 9.10
N LEU A 38 -21.96 58.89 8.55
CA LEU A 38 -21.73 57.51 8.84
C LEU A 38 -20.32 57.07 8.36
N ARG A 39 -19.91 57.54 7.19
CA ARG A 39 -18.58 57.30 6.64
C ARG A 39 -17.47 57.81 7.54
N ASP A 40 -17.62 59.02 8.08
CA ASP A 40 -16.65 59.62 8.96
C ASP A 40 -16.56 58.90 10.32
N LYS A 41 -17.69 58.44 10.87
CA LYS A 41 -17.71 57.63 12.08
C LYS A 41 -17.06 56.25 11.90
N ILE A 42 -17.22 55.64 10.74
CA ILE A 42 -16.63 54.33 10.43
C ILE A 42 -15.13 54.46 10.19
N SER A 43 -14.68 55.57 9.60
CA SER A 43 -13.25 55.84 9.40
C SER A 43 -12.48 55.96 10.73
N GLN A 44 -13.16 56.38 11.80
CA GLN A 44 -12.61 56.49 13.14
C GLN A 44 -12.63 55.16 13.95
N ASN A 45 -13.45 54.17 13.52
CA ASN A 45 -13.62 52.90 14.24
C ASN A 45 -13.68 51.72 13.27
N GLN A 46 -12.55 51.41 12.66
CA GLN A 46 -12.42 50.49 11.52
C GLN A 46 -12.82 49.01 11.79
N SER A 47 -12.88 48.56 13.07
CA SER A 47 -13.06 47.16 13.39
C SER A 47 -14.51 46.68 13.35
N TYR A 48 -15.50 47.55 13.43
CA TYR A 48 -16.89 47.16 13.69
C TYR A 48 -17.74 46.81 12.44
N TYR A 49 -17.36 47.35 11.29
CA TYR A 49 -18.18 47.21 10.07
C TYR A 49 -17.49 46.49 8.90
N ALA A 50 -16.29 46.01 9.13
CA ALA A 50 -15.51 45.35 8.07
C ALA A 50 -16.02 43.94 7.70
N ALA A 51 -16.91 43.32 8.50
CA ALA A 51 -17.21 41.91 8.38
C ALA A 51 -18.32 41.54 7.36
N TYR A 52 -19.28 42.41 7.07
CA TYR A 52 -20.48 42.01 6.30
C TYR A 52 -21.00 43.08 5.34
N PRO A 53 -20.43 43.22 4.13
CA PRO A 53 -20.88 44.23 3.13
C PRO A 53 -22.35 44.08 2.71
N GLN A 54 -22.92 42.89 2.79
CA GLN A 54 -24.28 42.61 2.42
C GLN A 54 -25.35 43.26 3.34
N TYR A 55 -24.94 43.66 4.54
CA TYR A 55 -25.81 44.31 5.50
C TYR A 55 -25.71 45.82 5.49
N TYR A 56 -24.79 46.45 4.73
CA TYR A 56 -24.64 47.91 4.71
C TYR A 56 -25.89 48.64 4.24
N ASP A 57 -26.59 48.12 3.25
CA ASP A 57 -27.84 48.71 2.78
C ASP A 57 -28.93 48.68 3.86
N GLN A 58 -29.10 47.54 4.53
CA GLN A 58 -30.08 47.36 5.58
C GLN A 58 -29.78 48.22 6.81
N VAL A 59 -28.51 48.23 7.24
CA VAL A 59 -28.05 49.05 8.39
C VAL A 59 -28.16 50.56 8.07
N PHE A 60 -27.84 50.96 6.85
CA PHE A 60 -27.96 52.34 6.42
C PHE A 60 -29.44 52.77 6.39
N ASP A 61 -30.30 52.03 5.73
CA ASP A 61 -31.73 52.37 5.63
C ASP A 61 -32.38 52.36 7.01
N LEU A 62 -32.16 51.36 7.84
CA LEU A 62 -32.71 51.26 9.21
C LEU A 62 -32.19 52.42 10.10
N SER A 63 -30.90 52.74 10.05
CA SER A 63 -30.34 53.79 10.88
C SER A 63 -30.74 55.19 10.43
N PHE A 64 -30.98 55.38 9.12
CA PHE A 64 -31.54 56.63 8.60
C PHE A 64 -33.00 56.82 9.04
N ASP A 65 -33.82 55.78 8.91
CA ASP A 65 -35.24 55.84 9.26
C ASP A 65 -35.41 56.04 10.79
N ILE A 66 -34.59 55.45 11.65
CA ILE A 66 -34.58 55.73 13.09
C ILE A 66 -34.22 57.18 13.39
N LYS A 67 -33.23 57.75 12.71
CA LYS A 67 -32.75 59.12 12.96
C LYS A 67 -33.74 60.18 12.49
N TYR A 68 -34.35 60.00 11.32
CA TYR A 68 -35.14 61.04 10.65
C TYR A 68 -36.66 60.89 10.76
N TYR A 69 -37.19 59.66 10.95
CA TYR A 69 -38.64 59.38 11.04
C TYR A 69 -39.09 58.97 12.41
N GLY A 70 -38.19 58.80 13.39
CA GLY A 70 -38.54 58.46 14.77
C GLY A 70 -39.24 59.63 15.47
N LEU A 71 -40.49 59.45 15.83
CA LEU A 71 -41.29 60.42 16.60
C LEU A 71 -40.60 60.82 17.89
N PRO A 72 -40.49 62.13 18.19
CA PRO A 72 -39.87 62.63 19.42
C PRO A 72 -40.67 62.10 20.66
N GLY A 73 -40.05 61.34 21.48
CA GLY A 73 -40.62 60.75 22.70
C GLY A 73 -40.86 59.24 22.67
N GLY A 74 -41.18 58.63 21.54
CA GLY A 74 -41.29 57.19 21.35
C GLY A 74 -39.98 56.57 20.85
N GLY A 75 -39.14 57.36 20.22
CA GLY A 75 -37.92 56.91 19.55
C GLY A 75 -36.84 56.38 20.52
N VAL A 76 -36.75 56.94 21.75
CA VAL A 76 -35.76 56.45 22.73
C VAL A 76 -36.16 55.06 23.23
N LEU A 77 -37.48 54.83 23.54
CA LEU A 77 -37.97 53.55 24.01
C LEU A 77 -37.91 52.49 22.88
N PHE A 78 -38.27 52.87 21.63
CA PHE A 78 -38.17 51.99 20.48
C PHE A 78 -36.72 51.69 20.13
N SER A 79 -35.83 52.66 20.19
CA SER A 79 -34.40 52.43 20.01
C SER A 79 -33.80 51.51 21.09
N LEU A 80 -34.19 51.66 22.37
CA LEU A 80 -33.77 50.79 23.43
C LEU A 80 -34.36 49.36 23.29
N ILE A 81 -35.61 49.24 22.89
CA ILE A 81 -36.23 47.94 22.61
C ILE A 81 -35.59 47.28 21.36
N THR A 82 -35.33 48.08 20.32
CA THR A 82 -34.70 47.57 19.08
C THR A 82 -33.22 47.20 19.35
N LEU A 83 -32.49 48.00 20.15
CA LEU A 83 -31.14 47.67 20.60
C LEU A 83 -31.14 46.43 21.50
N PHE A 84 -32.15 46.28 22.34
CA PHE A 84 -32.29 45.10 23.23
C PHE A 84 -32.69 43.85 22.42
N LEU A 85 -33.57 43.96 21.44
CA LEU A 85 -33.97 42.90 20.53
C LEU A 85 -32.84 42.54 19.52
N MET A 86 -32.03 43.50 19.10
CA MET A 86 -30.86 43.24 18.30
C MET A 86 -29.67 42.71 19.13
N ARG A 87 -29.64 43.05 20.45
CA ARG A 87 -28.59 42.53 21.35
C ARG A 87 -28.76 41.03 21.62
N ALA A 88 -30.00 40.53 21.68
CA ALA A 88 -30.25 39.10 21.90
C ALA A 88 -29.72 38.20 20.76
N PRO A 89 -30.05 38.42 19.48
CA PRO A 89 -29.45 37.64 18.40
C PRO A 89 -27.93 37.93 18.19
N LEU A 90 -27.46 39.18 18.51
CA LEU A 90 -26.01 39.49 18.43
C LEU A 90 -25.21 38.88 19.60
N MET A 91 -25.81 38.65 20.75
CA MET A 91 -25.17 37.92 21.88
C MET A 91 -25.12 36.41 21.62
N ASP A 92 -26.09 35.85 20.89
CA ASP A 92 -26.03 34.45 20.42
C ASP A 92 -25.14 34.29 19.17
N PHE A 93 -24.91 35.36 18.43
CA PHE A 93 -24.00 35.38 17.30
C PHE A 93 -22.57 35.56 17.78
N ARG A 94 -22.00 34.49 18.32
CA ARG A 94 -20.54 34.32 18.46
C ARG A 94 -20.02 33.58 17.22
N PRO A 95 -19.70 34.27 16.11
CA PRO A 95 -19.29 33.61 14.88
C PRO A 95 -17.94 32.90 14.96
N PHE A 96 -17.26 32.97 16.12
CA PHE A 96 -15.91 32.44 16.32
C PHE A 96 -15.74 31.64 17.62
N LYS A 97 -16.80 31.29 18.34
CA LYS A 97 -16.67 30.17 19.27
C LYS A 97 -16.83 28.91 18.44
N GLU A 98 -15.71 28.27 18.12
CA GLU A 98 -15.77 26.83 17.81
C GLU A 98 -16.67 26.23 18.89
N LYS A 99 -17.76 25.61 18.48
CA LYS A 99 -18.57 24.82 19.41
C LYS A 99 -17.60 23.80 19.99
N GLU A 100 -17.26 23.95 21.28
CA GLU A 100 -16.49 22.94 21.98
C GLU A 100 -17.29 21.66 21.86
N THR A 101 -16.80 20.73 21.03
CA THR A 101 -17.44 19.44 20.82
C THR A 101 -17.01 18.54 21.98
N ILE A 102 -17.77 18.61 23.09
CA ILE A 102 -17.45 17.93 24.36
C ILE A 102 -17.34 16.41 24.16
N HIS A 103 -18.10 15.85 23.23
CA HIS A 103 -18.18 14.42 22.99
C HIS A 103 -17.50 13.95 21.70
N GLY A 104 -16.73 14.81 21.02
CA GLY A 104 -16.01 14.50 19.79
C GLY A 104 -16.47 15.31 18.58
N ALA A 105 -15.55 15.50 17.64
CA ALA A 105 -15.73 16.30 16.41
C ALA A 105 -15.62 15.46 15.14
N ALA A 106 -15.86 14.14 15.23
CA ALA A 106 -15.77 13.27 14.06
C ALA A 106 -16.74 13.68 12.95
N ARG A 107 -16.23 13.79 11.74
CA ARG A 107 -16.96 14.14 10.53
C ARG A 107 -16.35 13.49 9.30
N TRP A 108 -17.08 13.47 8.22
CA TRP A 108 -16.55 13.01 6.95
C TRP A 108 -15.55 14.02 6.38
N ALA A 109 -14.52 13.51 5.71
CA ALA A 109 -13.50 14.33 5.07
C ALA A 109 -14.09 15.23 3.99
N THR A 110 -13.58 16.45 3.93
CA THR A 110 -13.91 17.45 2.91
C THR A 110 -12.96 17.33 1.71
N GLU A 111 -13.32 17.91 0.56
CA GLU A 111 -12.45 17.89 -0.63
C GLU A 111 -11.05 18.51 -0.40
N PRO A 112 -10.88 19.63 0.34
CA PRO A 112 -9.56 20.13 0.69
C PRO A 112 -8.71 19.13 1.47
N GLU A 113 -9.30 18.35 2.38
CA GLU A 113 -8.61 17.31 3.15
C GLU A 113 -8.22 16.12 2.28
N ILE A 114 -9.10 15.70 1.37
CA ILE A 114 -8.81 14.67 0.36
C ILE A 114 -7.60 15.08 -0.49
N ARG A 115 -7.51 16.36 -0.89
CA ARG A 115 -6.35 16.89 -1.62
C ARG A 115 -5.10 16.96 -0.74
N LYS A 116 -5.24 17.34 0.53
CA LYS A 116 -4.13 17.35 1.51
C LYS A 116 -3.59 15.93 1.74
N ALA A 117 -4.48 14.92 1.75
CA ALA A 117 -4.12 13.51 1.81
C ALA A 117 -3.51 12.97 0.49
N LYS A 118 -3.32 13.82 -0.54
CA LYS A 118 -2.76 13.49 -1.87
C LYS A 118 -3.53 12.39 -2.62
N LEU A 119 -4.84 12.30 -2.41
CA LEU A 119 -5.70 11.30 -3.04
C LEU A 119 -6.26 11.74 -4.40
N ARG A 120 -5.65 12.71 -5.06
CA ARG A 120 -6.00 13.20 -6.41
C ARG A 120 -4.81 13.08 -7.37
N ALA A 121 -4.04 12.01 -7.25
CA ALA A 121 -2.96 11.70 -8.16
C ALA A 121 -3.49 11.31 -9.56
N LYS A 122 -2.61 11.35 -10.56
CA LYS A 122 -2.95 10.93 -11.94
C LYS A 122 -2.69 9.46 -12.20
N LYS A 123 -1.78 8.86 -11.44
CA LYS A 123 -1.36 7.46 -11.52
C LYS A 123 -1.26 6.90 -10.10
N GLY A 124 -1.15 5.60 -9.96
CA GLY A 124 -1.04 4.92 -8.67
C GLY A 124 -2.18 3.95 -8.43
N MET A 125 -2.63 3.84 -7.19
CA MET A 125 -3.67 2.92 -6.77
C MET A 125 -5.02 3.62 -6.65
N LEU A 126 -6.06 2.99 -7.18
CA LEU A 126 -7.45 3.44 -7.06
C LEU A 126 -8.03 3.01 -5.72
N LEU A 127 -8.55 3.97 -4.96
CA LEU A 127 -9.22 3.71 -3.67
C LEU A 127 -10.74 3.79 -3.75
N GLY A 128 -11.29 4.57 -4.69
CA GLY A 128 -12.71 4.80 -4.83
C GLY A 128 -13.02 6.03 -5.68
N ARG A 129 -14.25 6.57 -5.57
CA ARG A 129 -14.64 7.82 -6.22
C ARG A 129 -15.59 8.64 -5.37
N THR A 130 -15.45 9.96 -5.38
CA THR A 130 -16.38 10.90 -4.72
C THR A 130 -17.48 11.41 -5.65
N GLY A 131 -17.23 11.43 -6.96
CA GLY A 131 -18.17 11.82 -8.01
C GLY A 131 -18.02 10.94 -9.25
N ALA A 132 -18.72 11.27 -10.32
CA ALA A 132 -18.75 10.43 -11.54
C ALA A 132 -17.39 10.24 -12.19
N LYS A 133 -16.50 11.26 -12.12
CA LYS A 133 -15.13 11.24 -12.67
C LYS A 133 -14.06 11.58 -11.62
N ASP A 134 -14.44 11.71 -10.36
CA ASP A 134 -13.55 12.16 -9.29
C ASP A 134 -12.98 10.96 -8.55
N TYR A 135 -12.06 10.26 -9.18
CA TYR A 135 -11.36 9.13 -8.59
C TYR A 135 -10.49 9.55 -7.40
N LEU A 136 -10.45 8.69 -6.40
CA LEU A 136 -9.49 8.74 -5.31
C LEU A 136 -8.30 7.86 -5.68
N ILE A 137 -7.17 8.48 -5.95
CA ILE A 137 -5.95 7.83 -6.44
C ILE A 137 -4.80 8.19 -5.52
N ALA A 138 -4.11 7.18 -4.99
CA ALA A 138 -2.91 7.32 -4.18
C ALA A 138 -1.67 6.93 -4.99
N ASP A 139 -0.69 7.84 -5.11
CA ASP A 139 0.60 7.62 -5.79
C ASP A 139 1.70 7.46 -4.74
N ASP A 140 1.57 6.45 -3.89
CA ASP A 140 2.53 6.12 -2.84
C ASP A 140 2.68 4.60 -2.69
N PHE A 141 3.57 4.16 -1.80
CA PHE A 141 3.80 2.74 -1.49
C PHE A 141 3.22 2.32 -0.13
N GLN A 142 2.19 3.00 0.34
CA GLN A 142 1.49 2.63 1.57
C GLN A 142 0.67 1.35 1.38
N HIS A 143 0.59 0.54 2.43
CA HIS A 143 -0.18 -0.70 2.43
C HIS A 143 -1.67 -0.46 2.57
N VAL A 144 -2.46 -1.41 2.06
CA VAL A 144 -3.92 -1.37 2.07
C VAL A 144 -4.47 -2.62 2.72
N LEU A 145 -5.42 -2.44 3.61
CA LEU A 145 -6.26 -3.51 4.15
C LEU A 145 -7.72 -3.24 3.78
N LEU A 146 -8.31 -4.16 3.03
CA LEU A 146 -9.70 -4.07 2.59
C LEU A 146 -10.55 -5.12 3.32
N PHE A 147 -11.53 -4.68 4.10
CA PHE A 147 -12.58 -5.51 4.67
C PHE A 147 -13.73 -5.64 3.67
N ALA A 148 -13.88 -6.80 3.08
CA ALA A 148 -14.84 -7.06 2.01
C ALA A 148 -15.45 -8.46 2.12
N PRO A 149 -16.61 -8.62 2.78
CA PRO A 149 -17.30 -9.88 2.86
C PRO A 149 -17.60 -10.49 1.48
N THR A 150 -17.84 -11.81 1.46
CA THR A 150 -18.24 -12.51 0.23
C THR A 150 -19.48 -11.86 -0.39
N GLY A 151 -19.49 -11.66 -1.70
CA GLY A 151 -20.59 -11.02 -2.43
C GLY A 151 -20.64 -9.49 -2.29
N SER A 152 -19.74 -8.85 -1.55
CA SER A 152 -19.68 -7.38 -1.41
C SER A 152 -19.17 -6.66 -2.66
N GLY A 153 -18.69 -7.41 -3.66
CA GLY A 153 -18.18 -6.87 -4.93
C GLY A 153 -16.70 -6.48 -4.88
N LYS A 154 -15.87 -7.16 -4.06
CA LYS A 154 -14.42 -6.90 -3.97
C LYS A 154 -13.71 -6.98 -5.32
N GLY A 155 -13.89 -8.06 -6.06
CA GLY A 155 -13.29 -8.26 -7.38
C GLY A 155 -13.71 -7.17 -8.36
N VAL A 156 -15.04 -7.03 -8.57
CA VAL A 156 -15.59 -6.10 -9.55
C VAL A 156 -15.46 -4.62 -9.17
N GLY A 157 -15.38 -4.32 -7.88
CA GLY A 157 -15.41 -2.95 -7.34
C GLY A 157 -14.05 -2.42 -6.90
N PHE A 158 -13.03 -3.27 -6.80
CA PHE A 158 -11.71 -2.85 -6.33
C PHE A 158 -10.54 -3.56 -7.04
N VAL A 159 -10.53 -4.90 -7.09
CA VAL A 159 -9.40 -5.66 -7.64
C VAL A 159 -9.24 -5.38 -9.14
N ILE A 160 -10.27 -5.68 -9.95
CA ILE A 160 -10.22 -5.48 -11.41
C ILE A 160 -9.95 -4.02 -11.81
N PRO A 161 -10.61 -2.99 -11.21
CA PRO A 161 -10.22 -1.60 -11.46
C PRO A 161 -8.75 -1.31 -11.23
N ASN A 162 -8.17 -1.82 -10.14
CA ASN A 162 -6.75 -1.64 -9.85
C ASN A 162 -5.85 -2.40 -10.83
N LEU A 163 -6.19 -3.62 -11.20
CA LEU A 163 -5.46 -4.38 -12.21
C LEU A 163 -5.45 -3.68 -13.58
N LEU A 164 -6.52 -2.99 -13.93
CA LEU A 164 -6.64 -2.21 -15.17
C LEU A 164 -6.06 -0.78 -15.07
N PHE A 165 -5.60 -0.36 -13.88
CA PHE A 165 -5.10 1.01 -13.67
C PHE A 165 -3.65 1.07 -13.18
N TRP A 166 -3.22 0.16 -12.30
CA TRP A 166 -1.87 0.10 -11.76
C TRP A 166 -0.86 -0.26 -12.84
N GLU A 167 0.08 0.65 -13.13
CA GLU A 167 1.00 0.53 -14.27
C GLU A 167 2.33 -0.15 -13.93
N GLU A 168 2.68 -0.30 -12.66
CA GLU A 168 3.93 -0.92 -12.22
C GLU A 168 3.78 -2.44 -12.06
N SER A 169 4.82 -3.10 -11.58
CA SER A 169 4.84 -4.55 -11.44
C SER A 169 3.84 -5.05 -10.39
N LEU A 170 3.38 -6.28 -10.57
CA LEU A 170 2.32 -6.86 -9.75
C LEU A 170 2.49 -8.36 -9.59
N VAL A 171 2.26 -8.84 -8.38
CA VAL A 171 2.03 -10.26 -8.06
C VAL A 171 0.59 -10.38 -7.54
N CYS A 172 -0.25 -11.12 -8.24
CA CYS A 172 -1.67 -11.26 -7.91
C CYS A 172 -2.00 -12.68 -7.49
N HIS A 173 -2.47 -12.87 -6.25
CA HIS A 173 -3.08 -14.13 -5.83
C HIS A 173 -4.50 -14.22 -6.38
N ASP A 174 -4.75 -15.18 -7.25
CA ASP A 174 -5.98 -15.27 -8.06
C ASP A 174 -6.61 -16.66 -7.98
N ILE A 175 -7.50 -16.86 -7.01
CA ILE A 175 -8.10 -18.17 -6.70
C ILE A 175 -8.93 -18.75 -7.86
N LYS A 176 -9.49 -17.89 -8.71
CA LYS A 176 -10.41 -18.31 -9.80
C LYS A 176 -9.86 -18.01 -11.19
N LEU A 177 -8.67 -17.43 -11.28
CA LEU A 177 -8.10 -16.86 -12.52
C LEU A 177 -9.01 -15.79 -13.17
N GLU A 178 -10.04 -15.29 -12.47
CA GLU A 178 -10.94 -14.25 -12.97
C GLU A 178 -10.19 -12.92 -13.16
N ASN A 179 -9.26 -12.62 -12.26
CA ASN A 179 -8.41 -11.43 -12.32
C ASN A 179 -7.50 -11.47 -13.54
N TYR A 180 -6.92 -12.63 -13.84
CA TYR A 180 -6.13 -12.87 -15.05
C TYR A 180 -6.99 -12.70 -16.32
N LEU A 181 -8.13 -13.39 -16.41
CA LEU A 181 -9.01 -13.36 -17.58
C LEU A 181 -9.42 -11.93 -17.96
N LEU A 182 -9.73 -11.08 -16.99
CA LEU A 182 -10.24 -9.73 -17.21
C LEU A 182 -9.16 -8.66 -17.39
N SER A 183 -7.89 -8.93 -17.02
CA SER A 183 -6.88 -7.87 -17.01
C SER A 183 -5.63 -8.17 -17.82
N SER A 184 -5.28 -9.44 -18.07
CA SER A 184 -4.02 -9.86 -18.69
C SER A 184 -3.80 -9.22 -20.06
N GLY A 185 -4.83 -9.25 -20.92
CA GLY A 185 -4.74 -8.70 -22.27
C GLY A 185 -4.45 -7.20 -22.31
N TYR A 186 -5.03 -6.41 -21.37
CA TYR A 186 -4.74 -4.99 -21.29
C TYR A 186 -3.35 -4.72 -20.72
N ARG A 187 -2.96 -5.46 -19.67
CA ARG A 187 -1.63 -5.33 -19.05
C ARG A 187 -0.52 -5.61 -20.06
N GLN A 188 -0.65 -6.67 -20.87
CA GLN A 188 0.33 -6.99 -21.89
C GLN A 188 0.28 -5.99 -23.07
N LYS A 189 -0.89 -5.83 -23.73
CA LYS A 189 -0.99 -5.13 -25.02
C LYS A 189 -0.94 -3.60 -24.90
N LYS A 190 -1.38 -3.03 -23.77
CA LYS A 190 -1.48 -1.56 -23.57
C LYS A 190 -0.55 -1.00 -22.52
N MET A 191 -0.29 -1.75 -21.44
CA MET A 191 0.68 -1.33 -20.43
C MET A 191 2.11 -1.79 -20.75
N GLY A 192 2.30 -2.69 -21.75
CA GLY A 192 3.60 -3.18 -22.17
C GLY A 192 4.30 -4.04 -21.13
N GLN A 193 3.53 -4.85 -20.41
CA GLN A 193 4.06 -5.69 -19.34
C GLN A 193 4.30 -7.11 -19.81
N ASP A 194 5.31 -7.76 -19.26
CA ASP A 194 5.43 -9.21 -19.32
C ASP A 194 4.40 -9.81 -18.35
N VAL A 195 3.54 -10.70 -18.85
CA VAL A 195 2.46 -11.28 -18.04
C VAL A 195 2.60 -12.79 -18.00
N PHE A 196 2.65 -13.31 -16.79
CA PHE A 196 2.79 -14.75 -16.50
C PHE A 196 1.64 -15.23 -15.64
N VAL A 197 1.26 -16.49 -15.83
CA VAL A 197 0.30 -17.20 -14.98
C VAL A 197 0.98 -18.46 -14.47
N TRP A 198 1.13 -18.56 -13.17
CA TRP A 198 1.61 -19.77 -12.52
C TRP A 198 0.46 -20.43 -11.78
N ASN A 199 -0.05 -21.54 -12.36
CA ASN A 199 -1.15 -22.34 -11.82
C ASN A 199 -0.68 -23.80 -11.70
N PRO A 200 0.10 -24.13 -10.65
CA PRO A 200 0.85 -25.38 -10.60
C PRO A 200 0.00 -26.64 -10.52
N ALA A 201 -1.28 -26.53 -10.19
CA ALA A 201 -2.20 -27.65 -10.09
C ALA A 201 -3.30 -27.65 -11.16
N ASP A 202 -3.08 -26.92 -12.27
CA ASP A 202 -4.04 -26.91 -13.37
C ASP A 202 -4.19 -28.30 -13.98
N PRO A 203 -5.42 -28.85 -14.05
CA PRO A 203 -5.62 -30.22 -14.55
C PRO A 203 -5.26 -30.41 -16.03
N ASP A 204 -5.32 -29.34 -16.84
CA ASP A 204 -4.97 -29.35 -18.24
C ASP A 204 -3.51 -28.94 -18.50
N GLY A 205 -2.76 -28.63 -17.42
CA GLY A 205 -1.37 -28.18 -17.49
C GLY A 205 -1.19 -26.77 -18.00
N ASN A 206 -2.23 -25.92 -18.01
CA ASN A 206 -2.13 -24.53 -18.48
C ASN A 206 -1.46 -23.66 -17.41
N SER A 207 -0.15 -23.51 -17.50
CA SER A 207 0.66 -22.76 -16.54
C SER A 207 1.99 -22.36 -17.13
N HIS A 208 2.55 -21.24 -16.71
CA HIS A 208 3.99 -21.02 -16.72
C HIS A 208 4.63 -21.81 -15.58
N CYS A 209 5.92 -22.01 -15.66
CA CYS A 209 6.70 -22.73 -14.67
C CYS A 209 7.42 -21.76 -13.73
N TYR A 210 7.57 -22.18 -12.47
CA TYR A 210 8.44 -21.53 -11.49
C TYR A 210 9.11 -22.59 -10.62
N ASN A 211 10.40 -22.75 -10.77
CA ASN A 211 11.22 -23.64 -9.96
C ASN A 211 11.88 -22.85 -8.83
N PRO A 212 11.51 -23.06 -7.57
CA PRO A 212 12.15 -22.37 -6.45
C PRO A 212 13.66 -22.59 -6.35
N LEU A 213 14.18 -23.72 -6.85
CA LEU A 213 15.59 -24.05 -6.74
C LEU A 213 16.48 -23.40 -7.82
N ASP A 214 15.90 -22.82 -8.88
CA ASP A 214 16.68 -22.09 -9.90
C ASP A 214 17.33 -20.81 -9.36
N TRP A 215 16.91 -20.31 -8.20
CA TRP A 215 17.32 -19.03 -7.61
C TRP A 215 18.35 -19.18 -6.50
N ILE A 216 18.84 -20.39 -6.28
CA ILE A 216 19.92 -20.66 -5.33
C ILE A 216 21.18 -19.98 -5.82
N SER A 217 21.82 -19.18 -4.95
CA SER A 217 23.05 -18.46 -5.26
C SER A 217 24.19 -19.41 -5.62
N THR A 218 24.99 -19.02 -6.59
CA THR A 218 26.22 -19.74 -6.93
C THR A 218 27.39 -19.45 -5.97
N LYS A 219 27.23 -18.46 -5.06
CA LYS A 219 28.23 -18.15 -4.04
C LYS A 219 28.14 -19.18 -2.91
N PRO A 220 29.22 -19.90 -2.54
CA PRO A 220 29.14 -21.07 -1.63
C PRO A 220 28.43 -20.81 -0.31
N GLY A 221 28.72 -19.73 0.42
CA GLY A 221 28.06 -19.43 1.69
C GLY A 221 26.59 -19.05 1.54
N GLN A 222 26.27 -18.25 0.52
CA GLN A 222 24.91 -17.83 0.24
C GLN A 222 24.07 -18.98 -0.33
N MET A 223 24.68 -19.90 -1.08
CA MET A 223 24.05 -21.12 -1.57
C MET A 223 23.45 -21.92 -0.41
N VAL A 224 24.22 -22.16 0.63
CA VAL A 224 23.77 -22.91 1.82
C VAL A 224 22.62 -22.18 2.52
N ASP A 225 22.74 -20.86 2.72
CA ASP A 225 21.71 -20.04 3.36
C ASP A 225 20.38 -20.07 2.58
N ASP A 226 20.45 -19.91 1.25
CA ASP A 226 19.25 -19.96 0.39
C ASP A 226 18.57 -21.33 0.48
N VAL A 227 19.32 -22.44 0.45
CA VAL A 227 18.74 -23.79 0.58
C VAL A 227 18.19 -24.05 1.98
N GLN A 228 18.88 -23.60 3.04
CA GLN A 228 18.39 -23.77 4.42
C GLN A 228 17.05 -23.06 4.63
N LYS A 229 16.87 -21.83 4.10
CA LYS A 229 15.59 -21.12 4.15
C LYS A 229 14.47 -21.92 3.50
N ILE A 230 14.74 -22.48 2.31
CA ILE A 230 13.76 -23.30 1.59
C ILE A 230 13.43 -24.57 2.39
N CYS A 231 14.43 -25.28 2.90
CA CYS A 231 14.24 -26.46 3.71
C CYS A 231 13.40 -26.21 4.96
N ASN A 232 13.61 -25.07 5.64
CA ASN A 232 12.85 -24.66 6.80
C ASN A 232 11.36 -24.35 6.49
N LEU A 233 11.07 -23.88 5.26
CA LEU A 233 9.69 -23.62 4.84
C LEU A 233 8.94 -24.91 4.49
N ILE A 234 9.63 -25.90 3.94
CA ILE A 234 9.03 -27.21 3.58
C ILE A 234 8.84 -28.09 4.81
N LEU A 235 9.78 -28.07 5.73
CA LEU A 235 9.77 -28.86 6.98
C LEU A 235 9.88 -27.90 8.17
N PRO A 236 8.79 -27.22 8.59
CA PRO A 236 8.87 -26.10 9.56
C PRO A 236 9.02 -26.55 11.02
N GLU A 237 8.61 -27.75 11.38
CA GLU A 237 8.60 -28.22 12.76
C GLU A 237 10.02 -28.43 13.30
N GLN A 238 10.23 -28.16 14.60
CA GLN A 238 11.55 -28.26 15.25
C GLN A 238 11.71 -29.60 15.99
N GLU A 239 11.16 -30.67 15.43
CA GLU A 239 11.25 -32.04 15.96
C GLU A 239 12.46 -32.77 15.42
N PHE A 240 12.92 -33.80 16.15
CA PHE A 240 14.11 -34.57 15.80
C PHE A 240 14.08 -35.09 14.35
N TRP A 241 13.01 -35.76 13.95
CA TRP A 241 12.90 -36.36 12.62
C TRP A 241 12.85 -35.31 11.51
N GLN A 242 12.22 -34.16 11.76
CA GLN A 242 12.16 -33.06 10.81
C GLN A 242 13.52 -32.37 10.68
N ASN A 243 14.28 -32.20 11.77
CA ASN A 243 15.63 -31.65 11.74
C ASN A 243 16.57 -32.51 10.90
N GLU A 244 16.51 -33.83 11.09
CA GLU A 244 17.32 -34.79 10.33
C GLU A 244 16.91 -34.83 8.86
N ALA A 245 15.62 -34.80 8.56
CA ALA A 245 15.11 -34.74 7.20
C ALA A 245 15.50 -33.44 6.50
N ARG A 246 15.50 -32.28 7.19
CA ARG A 246 16.01 -31.02 6.66
C ARG A 246 17.49 -31.08 6.32
N SER A 247 18.29 -31.66 7.21
CA SER A 247 19.72 -31.82 6.98
C SER A 247 20.01 -32.66 5.74
N LEU A 248 19.29 -33.78 5.58
CA LEU A 248 19.40 -34.61 4.39
C LEU A 248 18.92 -33.88 3.13
N MET A 249 17.76 -33.19 3.19
CA MET A 249 17.22 -32.41 2.07
C MET A 249 18.22 -31.33 1.63
N LEU A 250 18.81 -30.58 2.57
CA LEU A 250 19.87 -29.61 2.29
C LEU A 250 21.05 -30.27 1.55
N GLY A 251 21.51 -31.42 2.05
CA GLY A 251 22.60 -32.18 1.41
C GLY A 251 22.27 -32.58 -0.02
N VAL A 252 21.06 -33.11 -0.27
CA VAL A 252 20.62 -33.57 -1.60
C VAL A 252 20.43 -32.39 -2.57
N ILE A 253 19.83 -31.29 -2.13
CA ILE A 253 19.66 -30.10 -3.00
C ILE A 253 21.03 -29.54 -3.41
N LEU A 254 21.96 -29.38 -2.46
CA LEU A 254 23.33 -28.91 -2.76
C LEU A 254 24.09 -29.88 -3.67
N TYR A 255 23.84 -31.19 -3.55
CA TYR A 255 24.35 -32.19 -4.48
C TYR A 255 23.80 -31.95 -5.90
N LEU A 256 22.49 -31.78 -6.05
CA LEU A 256 21.86 -31.54 -7.34
C LEU A 256 22.40 -30.26 -8.01
N CYS A 257 22.67 -29.20 -7.24
CA CYS A 257 23.30 -27.98 -7.75
C CYS A 257 24.69 -28.22 -8.36
N ALA A 258 25.40 -29.27 -7.93
CA ALA A 258 26.75 -29.60 -8.43
C ALA A 258 26.74 -30.53 -9.65
N VAL A 259 25.60 -31.03 -10.08
CA VAL A 259 25.47 -32.00 -11.17
C VAL A 259 24.68 -31.39 -12.34
N PRO A 260 25.37 -30.85 -13.35
CA PRO A 260 24.72 -30.16 -14.49
C PRO A 260 23.80 -31.06 -15.32
N GLU A 261 24.01 -32.37 -15.29
CA GLU A 261 23.23 -33.36 -16.04
C GLU A 261 21.83 -33.58 -15.43
N LYS A 262 21.65 -33.23 -14.16
CA LYS A 262 20.38 -33.33 -13.45
C LYS A 262 19.68 -31.99 -13.35
N VAL A 263 18.36 -32.02 -13.36
CA VAL A 263 17.56 -30.83 -13.09
C VAL A 263 17.57 -30.57 -11.57
N THR A 264 17.98 -29.39 -11.15
CA THR A 264 17.87 -28.99 -9.75
C THR A 264 16.41 -28.61 -9.47
N SER A 265 15.57 -29.59 -9.08
CA SER A 265 14.15 -29.37 -8.77
C SER A 265 13.72 -30.26 -7.59
N PHE A 266 12.60 -29.90 -6.95
CA PHE A 266 12.04 -30.76 -5.90
C PHE A 266 11.60 -32.12 -6.43
N GLY A 267 11.09 -32.20 -7.67
CA GLY A 267 10.78 -33.47 -8.30
C GLY A 267 12.02 -34.38 -8.42
N GLU A 268 13.21 -33.81 -8.71
CA GLU A 268 14.44 -34.59 -8.75
C GLU A 268 14.91 -34.99 -7.35
N VAL A 269 14.66 -34.17 -6.31
CA VAL A 269 14.87 -34.57 -4.91
C VAL A 269 13.98 -35.77 -4.58
N VAL A 270 12.70 -35.73 -4.94
CA VAL A 270 11.76 -36.84 -4.74
C VAL A 270 12.22 -38.11 -5.46
N ARG A 271 12.64 -38.02 -6.75
CA ARG A 271 13.18 -39.15 -7.52
C ARG A 271 14.44 -39.73 -6.89
N THR A 272 15.33 -38.90 -6.38
CA THR A 272 16.52 -39.31 -5.65
C THR A 272 16.16 -40.07 -4.36
N MET A 273 15.17 -39.56 -3.60
CA MET A 273 14.79 -40.13 -2.30
C MET A 273 13.81 -41.29 -2.39
N ARG A 274 13.24 -41.57 -3.56
CA ARG A 274 12.35 -42.73 -3.84
C ARG A 274 12.98 -43.73 -4.80
N SER A 275 14.32 -43.65 -5.01
CA SER A 275 15.03 -44.67 -5.78
C SER A 275 15.06 -46.01 -5.03
N ASP A 276 15.29 -47.10 -5.75
CA ASP A 276 15.21 -48.48 -5.19
C ASP A 276 16.15 -48.68 -3.99
N ASP A 277 17.36 -48.10 -4.03
CA ASP A 277 18.30 -48.12 -2.88
C ASP A 277 18.91 -46.69 -2.71
N VAL A 278 18.20 -45.90 -1.90
CA VAL A 278 18.63 -44.52 -1.58
C VAL A 278 19.99 -44.49 -0.89
N VAL A 279 20.23 -45.42 0.02
CA VAL A 279 21.48 -45.46 0.82
C VAL A 279 22.67 -45.76 -0.08
N TYR A 280 22.54 -46.78 -0.91
CA TYR A 280 23.57 -47.14 -1.89
C TYR A 280 23.80 -45.98 -2.88
N ASN A 281 22.75 -45.42 -3.44
CA ASN A 281 22.87 -44.34 -4.42
C ASN A 281 23.56 -43.10 -3.85
N LEU A 282 23.25 -42.70 -2.61
CA LEU A 282 23.91 -41.58 -1.94
C LEU A 282 25.35 -41.91 -1.56
N ALA A 283 25.68 -43.17 -1.21
CA ALA A 283 27.07 -43.59 -0.98
C ALA A 283 27.89 -43.52 -2.27
N VAL A 284 27.34 -43.98 -3.40
CA VAL A 284 28.00 -43.86 -4.74
C VAL A 284 28.20 -42.38 -5.12
N VAL A 285 27.27 -41.48 -4.80
CA VAL A 285 27.43 -40.04 -5.02
C VAL A 285 28.65 -39.50 -4.24
N LEU A 286 28.80 -39.85 -2.95
CA LEU A 286 29.94 -39.41 -2.16
C LEU A 286 31.24 -39.98 -2.66
N ASP A 287 31.25 -41.23 -3.10
CA ASP A 287 32.46 -41.89 -3.64
C ASP A 287 32.88 -41.30 -5.00
N THR A 288 31.93 -41.04 -5.89
CA THR A 288 32.23 -40.63 -7.27
C THR A 288 32.46 -39.12 -7.44
N ILE A 289 31.69 -38.29 -6.77
CA ILE A 289 31.73 -36.83 -6.93
C ILE A 289 31.88 -36.06 -5.62
N GLY A 290 32.09 -36.75 -4.47
CA GLY A 290 32.18 -36.14 -3.15
C GLY A 290 33.19 -34.99 -3.07
N GLY A 291 34.31 -35.05 -3.83
CA GLY A 291 35.29 -33.96 -3.93
C GLY A 291 34.83 -32.75 -4.75
N ARG A 292 33.69 -32.82 -5.49
CA ARG A 292 33.18 -31.73 -6.35
C ARG A 292 31.91 -31.10 -5.78
N ILE A 293 31.20 -31.77 -4.86
CA ILE A 293 30.01 -31.21 -4.22
C ILE A 293 30.41 -30.25 -3.09
N HIS A 294 29.44 -29.40 -2.68
CA HIS A 294 29.68 -28.48 -1.56
C HIS A 294 30.01 -29.26 -0.27
N PRO A 295 31.00 -28.82 0.56
CA PRO A 295 31.35 -29.53 1.80
C PRO A 295 30.18 -29.81 2.73
N VAL A 296 29.22 -28.87 2.86
CA VAL A 296 28.01 -29.07 3.66
C VAL A 296 27.13 -30.17 3.07
N SER A 297 27.05 -30.32 1.74
CA SER A 297 26.36 -31.43 1.10
C SER A 297 26.98 -32.77 1.49
N TYR A 298 28.31 -32.86 1.35
CA TYR A 298 29.08 -34.07 1.74
C TYR A 298 28.82 -34.43 3.20
N MET A 299 28.95 -33.45 4.12
CA MET A 299 28.80 -33.67 5.56
C MET A 299 27.38 -34.19 5.91
N ASN A 300 26.33 -33.58 5.35
CA ASN A 300 24.99 -33.96 5.65
C ASN A 300 24.62 -35.34 5.10
N ILE A 301 25.04 -35.65 3.87
CA ILE A 301 24.81 -36.98 3.29
C ILE A 301 25.62 -38.05 4.05
N ALA A 302 26.91 -37.78 4.40
CA ALA A 302 27.73 -38.70 5.17
C ALA A 302 27.14 -38.95 6.58
N ALA A 303 26.69 -37.90 7.27
CA ALA A 303 26.02 -38.03 8.57
C ALA A 303 24.78 -38.90 8.49
N PHE A 304 23.97 -38.74 7.42
CA PHE A 304 22.80 -39.61 7.18
C PHE A 304 23.21 -41.06 6.97
N LEU A 305 24.25 -41.33 6.16
CA LEU A 305 24.71 -42.70 5.87
C LEU A 305 25.28 -43.42 7.09
N GLN A 306 25.84 -42.69 8.07
CA GLN A 306 26.35 -43.25 9.33
C GLN A 306 25.28 -43.64 10.33
N LYS A 307 24.03 -43.26 10.13
CA LYS A 307 22.92 -43.59 11.02
C LYS A 307 22.57 -45.06 10.95
N ALA A 308 21.94 -45.59 12.01
CA ALA A 308 21.38 -46.92 12.00
C ALA A 308 20.22 -47.07 11.01
N ASP A 309 19.97 -48.26 10.48
CA ASP A 309 18.97 -48.53 9.44
C ASP A 309 17.58 -47.99 9.81
N LYS A 310 17.17 -48.19 11.08
CA LYS A 310 15.89 -47.70 11.59
C LYS A 310 15.79 -46.17 11.56
N GLU A 311 16.87 -45.48 11.91
CA GLU A 311 16.90 -44.00 11.85
C GLU A 311 16.90 -43.51 10.39
N ARG A 312 17.70 -44.13 9.50
CA ARG A 312 17.66 -43.81 8.07
C ARG A 312 16.27 -43.94 7.48
N SER A 313 15.58 -45.03 7.78
CA SER A 313 14.21 -45.27 7.33
C SER A 313 13.24 -44.18 7.84
N GLY A 314 13.37 -43.75 9.11
CA GLY A 314 12.57 -42.67 9.68
C GLY A 314 12.84 -41.32 8.98
N VAL A 315 14.10 -40.96 8.74
CA VAL A 315 14.49 -39.73 8.05
C VAL A 315 13.96 -39.72 6.61
N ILE A 316 14.13 -40.81 5.86
CA ILE A 316 13.61 -40.94 4.50
C ILE A 316 12.08 -40.79 4.48
N SER A 317 11.37 -41.45 5.39
CA SER A 317 9.92 -41.37 5.49
C SER A 317 9.45 -39.94 5.76
N THR A 318 10.06 -39.26 6.73
CA THR A 318 9.74 -37.87 7.06
C THR A 318 9.99 -36.93 5.88
N LEU A 319 11.14 -37.08 5.19
CA LEU A 319 11.46 -36.27 4.02
C LEU A 319 10.49 -36.52 2.87
N ASN A 320 10.17 -37.77 2.57
CA ASN A 320 9.22 -38.15 1.52
C ASN A 320 7.81 -37.63 1.82
N SER A 321 7.40 -37.59 3.09
CA SER A 321 6.11 -37.00 3.52
C SER A 321 6.11 -35.49 3.27
N GLY A 322 7.17 -34.77 3.63
CA GLY A 322 7.29 -33.33 3.39
C GLY A 322 7.34 -32.95 1.90
N LEU A 323 7.83 -33.85 1.06
CA LEU A 323 7.94 -33.65 -0.40
C LEU A 323 6.83 -34.34 -1.21
N GLU A 324 5.78 -34.89 -0.57
CA GLU A 324 4.70 -35.62 -1.25
C GLU A 324 4.04 -34.79 -2.36
N LEU A 325 3.93 -33.49 -2.17
CA LEU A 325 3.37 -32.58 -3.15
C LEU A 325 4.04 -32.70 -4.54
N TRP A 326 5.37 -32.82 -4.58
CA TRP A 326 6.16 -32.91 -5.83
C TRP A 326 6.21 -34.32 -6.45
N ALA A 327 5.60 -35.29 -5.83
CA ALA A 327 5.34 -36.57 -6.46
C ALA A 327 4.19 -36.51 -7.49
N ASN A 328 3.38 -35.43 -7.44
CA ASN A 328 2.33 -35.19 -8.42
C ASN A 328 2.95 -34.67 -9.74
N PRO A 329 2.67 -35.31 -10.89
CA PRO A 329 3.26 -34.94 -12.18
C PRO A 329 2.96 -33.50 -12.63
N LEU A 330 1.79 -32.95 -12.29
CA LEU A 330 1.43 -31.55 -12.62
C LEU A 330 2.31 -30.57 -11.86
N ILE A 331 2.50 -30.83 -10.56
CA ILE A 331 3.34 -29.98 -9.70
C ILE A 331 4.81 -30.12 -10.09
N ASP A 332 5.27 -31.34 -10.36
CA ASP A 332 6.63 -31.57 -10.86
C ASP A 332 6.89 -30.79 -12.15
N ALA A 333 5.99 -30.90 -13.15
CA ALA A 333 6.10 -30.20 -14.42
C ALA A 333 6.14 -28.68 -14.24
N SER A 334 5.25 -28.13 -13.43
CA SER A 334 5.13 -26.67 -13.21
C SER A 334 6.25 -26.08 -12.34
N THR A 335 7.06 -26.92 -11.69
CA THR A 335 8.18 -26.53 -10.82
C THR A 335 9.53 -27.08 -11.27
N ALA A 336 9.63 -27.65 -12.49
CA ALA A 336 10.88 -28.20 -13.01
C ALA A 336 11.82 -27.16 -13.62
N ARG A 337 11.33 -26.00 -14.02
CA ARG A 337 12.07 -24.87 -14.59
C ARG A 337 11.40 -23.54 -14.25
N SER A 338 12.02 -22.43 -14.60
CA SER A 338 11.40 -21.11 -14.44
C SER A 338 11.24 -20.43 -15.80
N ASP A 339 10.02 -19.98 -16.11
CA ASP A 339 9.68 -19.19 -17.29
C ASP A 339 9.75 -17.67 -17.01
N PHE A 340 9.86 -17.27 -15.74
CA PHE A 340 9.96 -15.87 -15.30
C PHE A 340 10.88 -15.72 -14.09
N ASP A 341 11.44 -14.52 -13.93
CA ASP A 341 12.38 -14.16 -12.88
C ASP A 341 11.80 -13.07 -11.97
N LEU A 342 11.49 -13.42 -10.72
CA LEU A 342 10.96 -12.50 -9.72
C LEU A 342 11.93 -11.34 -9.38
N GLN A 343 13.25 -11.52 -9.61
CA GLN A 343 14.25 -10.47 -9.39
C GLN A 343 14.12 -9.33 -10.41
N GLN A 344 13.43 -9.57 -11.54
CA GLN A 344 13.18 -8.55 -12.58
C GLN A 344 11.98 -7.65 -12.28
N LEU A 345 11.16 -7.97 -11.26
CA LEU A 345 9.94 -7.20 -10.93
C LEU A 345 10.18 -5.71 -10.72
N LYS A 346 11.37 -5.31 -10.22
CA LYS A 346 11.73 -3.90 -10.04
C LYS A 346 12.41 -3.28 -11.26
N LYS A 347 12.96 -4.09 -12.16
CA LYS A 347 13.73 -3.63 -13.33
C LYS A 347 12.87 -3.44 -14.55
N LYS A 348 11.88 -4.30 -14.74
CA LYS A 348 10.90 -4.23 -15.82
C LYS A 348 9.49 -4.41 -15.30
N LYS A 349 8.53 -3.86 -16.02
CA LYS A 349 7.12 -4.02 -15.67
C LYS A 349 6.68 -5.44 -15.95
N MET A 350 6.31 -6.16 -14.92
CA MET A 350 5.92 -7.56 -14.98
C MET A 350 4.71 -7.83 -14.09
N THR A 351 3.85 -8.72 -14.55
CA THR A 351 2.71 -9.21 -13.76
C THR A 351 2.78 -10.73 -13.68
N VAL A 352 2.70 -11.24 -12.45
CA VAL A 352 2.59 -12.67 -12.17
C VAL A 352 1.26 -12.94 -11.50
N PHE A 353 0.40 -13.70 -12.15
CA PHE A 353 -0.82 -14.24 -11.55
C PHE A 353 -0.51 -15.60 -10.95
N VAL A 354 -0.76 -15.75 -9.66
CA VAL A 354 -0.60 -17.02 -8.94
C VAL A 354 -1.98 -17.64 -8.83
N GLY A 355 -2.24 -18.59 -9.72
CA GLY A 355 -3.51 -19.31 -9.83
C GLY A 355 -3.54 -20.50 -8.85
N VAL A 356 -4.59 -20.56 -8.02
CA VAL A 356 -4.80 -21.70 -7.12
C VAL A 356 -6.28 -21.89 -6.93
N THR A 357 -6.77 -23.07 -7.27
CA THR A 357 -8.18 -23.41 -7.05
C THR A 357 -8.48 -23.68 -5.58
N PRO A 358 -9.71 -23.43 -5.09
CA PRO A 358 -10.05 -23.57 -3.67
C PRO A 358 -9.75 -24.96 -3.07
N ASP A 359 -9.92 -26.02 -3.85
CA ASP A 359 -9.64 -27.42 -3.45
C ASP A 359 -8.14 -27.70 -3.31
N ASN A 360 -7.29 -26.89 -3.94
CA ASN A 360 -5.84 -27.04 -3.91
C ASN A 360 -5.13 -26.08 -2.93
N LEU A 361 -5.84 -25.14 -2.32
CA LEU A 361 -5.22 -24.12 -1.44
C LEU A 361 -4.40 -24.74 -0.31
N GLN A 362 -5.00 -25.64 0.47
CA GLN A 362 -4.32 -26.28 1.58
C GLN A 362 -3.16 -27.19 1.11
N ARG A 363 -3.38 -27.93 0.02
CA ARG A 363 -2.35 -28.81 -0.55
C ARG A 363 -1.13 -28.06 -1.04
N LEU A 364 -1.33 -26.89 -1.68
CA LEU A 364 -0.27 -26.08 -2.26
C LEU A 364 0.37 -25.10 -1.25
N GLU A 365 -0.12 -25.02 -0.03
CA GLU A 365 0.37 -24.07 0.98
C GLU A 365 1.90 -24.07 1.12
N PRO A 366 2.62 -25.21 1.22
CA PRO A 366 4.08 -25.21 1.34
C PRO A 366 4.77 -24.60 0.12
N LEU A 367 4.27 -24.88 -1.08
CA LEU A 367 4.83 -24.33 -2.32
C LEU A 367 4.57 -22.83 -2.43
N LEU A 368 3.38 -22.36 -2.07
CA LEU A 368 3.02 -20.94 -2.04
C LEU A 368 3.86 -20.17 -1.01
N LYS A 369 4.09 -20.76 0.16
CA LYS A 369 4.99 -20.16 1.18
C LYS A 369 6.39 -19.95 0.63
N VAL A 370 6.95 -20.94 -0.05
CA VAL A 370 8.27 -20.80 -0.69
C VAL A 370 8.26 -19.69 -1.75
N PHE A 371 7.24 -19.67 -2.62
CA PHE A 371 7.11 -18.64 -3.67
C PHE A 371 7.06 -17.22 -3.09
N TYR A 372 6.16 -16.96 -2.14
CA TYR A 372 6.01 -15.64 -1.55
C TYR A 372 7.20 -15.23 -0.68
N GLN A 373 7.84 -16.19 0.01
CA GLN A 373 9.08 -15.92 0.74
C GLN A 373 10.18 -15.48 -0.22
N GLN A 374 10.42 -16.23 -1.29
CA GLN A 374 11.43 -15.88 -2.28
C GLN A 374 11.12 -14.54 -2.96
N ALA A 375 9.86 -14.29 -3.33
CA ALA A 375 9.46 -13.02 -3.91
C ALA A 375 9.77 -11.84 -2.98
N THR A 376 9.45 -11.95 -1.70
CA THR A 376 9.75 -10.91 -0.71
C THR A 376 11.25 -10.78 -0.42
N ASP A 377 11.97 -11.88 -0.30
CA ASP A 377 13.43 -11.88 -0.07
C ASP A 377 14.18 -11.17 -1.22
N PHE A 378 13.82 -11.46 -2.47
CA PHE A 378 14.45 -10.81 -3.63
C PHE A 378 14.16 -9.30 -3.66
N LEU A 379 12.94 -8.91 -3.34
CA LEU A 379 12.53 -7.52 -3.36
C LEU A 379 13.04 -6.68 -2.18
N THR A 380 13.49 -7.34 -1.10
CA THR A 380 13.97 -6.66 0.12
C THR A 380 15.46 -6.88 0.41
N ARG A 381 16.18 -7.65 -0.42
CA ARG A 381 17.60 -7.98 -0.23
C ARG A 381 18.49 -6.73 -0.19
N HIS A 382 18.12 -5.68 -0.89
CA HIS A 382 18.82 -4.39 -0.91
C HIS A 382 17.83 -3.25 -1.19
N MET A 383 18.19 -2.03 -0.78
CA MET A 383 17.40 -0.83 -1.11
C MET A 383 17.30 -0.66 -2.63
N PRO A 384 16.18 -0.11 -3.15
CA PRO A 384 15.99 0.08 -4.58
C PRO A 384 17.13 0.88 -5.22
N LYS A 385 17.65 0.37 -6.31
CA LYS A 385 18.75 0.97 -7.07
C LYS A 385 18.20 1.84 -8.22
N PRO A 386 19.04 2.69 -8.85
CA PRO A 386 18.65 3.50 -10.01
C PRO A 386 18.17 2.66 -11.22
N ASP A 387 18.68 1.45 -11.39
CA ASP A 387 18.25 0.49 -12.42
C ASP A 387 16.99 -0.31 -12.05
N GLU A 388 16.36 0.01 -10.91
CA GLU A 388 15.13 -0.56 -10.40
C GLU A 388 14.03 0.51 -10.30
N PRO A 389 13.52 1.03 -11.43
CA PRO A 389 12.61 2.17 -11.44
C PRO A 389 11.21 1.84 -10.93
N PHE A 390 10.81 0.56 -10.92
CA PHE A 390 9.43 0.14 -10.64
C PHE A 390 9.25 -0.35 -9.21
N GLY A 391 8.07 -0.08 -8.65
CA GLY A 391 7.61 -0.73 -7.45
C GLY A 391 6.82 -1.99 -7.73
N VAL A 392 6.55 -2.76 -6.70
CA VAL A 392 5.83 -4.03 -6.80
C VAL A 392 4.62 -4.02 -5.87
N MET A 393 3.44 -4.34 -6.41
CA MET A 393 2.22 -4.55 -5.63
C MET A 393 1.95 -6.04 -5.49
N PHE A 394 1.75 -6.51 -4.25
CA PHE A 394 1.15 -7.80 -3.98
C PHE A 394 -0.35 -7.62 -3.80
N MET A 395 -1.14 -8.06 -4.77
CA MET A 395 -2.60 -8.05 -4.75
C MET A 395 -3.09 -9.40 -4.22
N MET A 396 -3.47 -9.45 -2.96
CA MET A 396 -3.89 -10.68 -2.28
C MET A 396 -5.42 -10.70 -2.16
N ASP A 397 -6.10 -11.21 -3.20
CA ASP A 397 -7.58 -11.18 -3.32
C ASP A 397 -8.31 -11.93 -2.20
N GLU A 398 -7.70 -12.95 -1.62
CA GLU A 398 -8.18 -13.64 -0.43
C GLU A 398 -6.97 -13.97 0.45
N PHE A 399 -6.44 -12.95 1.15
CA PHE A 399 -5.20 -13.09 1.93
C PHE A 399 -5.24 -14.23 2.96
N PRO A 400 -6.33 -14.42 3.73
CA PRO A 400 -6.42 -15.51 4.70
C PRO A 400 -6.34 -16.92 4.11
N SER A 401 -6.62 -17.08 2.81
CA SER A 401 -6.56 -18.40 2.15
C SER A 401 -5.15 -18.97 2.02
N LEU A 402 -4.13 -18.14 2.19
CA LEU A 402 -2.71 -18.53 2.15
C LEU A 402 -2.22 -19.14 3.48
N GLY A 403 -3.08 -19.16 4.52
CA GLY A 403 -2.65 -19.53 5.86
C GLY A 403 -1.69 -18.49 6.48
N GLU A 404 -0.89 -18.92 7.44
CA GLU A 404 0.08 -18.05 8.08
C GLU A 404 1.27 -17.77 7.14
N MET A 405 1.52 -16.48 6.91
CA MET A 405 2.63 -15.94 6.11
C MET A 405 3.50 -15.01 6.98
N PRO A 406 4.43 -15.56 7.77
CA PRO A 406 5.25 -14.77 8.70
C PRO A 406 6.03 -13.66 8.01
N GLN A 407 6.47 -13.88 6.76
CA GLN A 407 7.18 -12.88 5.96
C GLN A 407 6.35 -11.63 5.67
N PHE A 408 5.03 -11.74 5.53
CA PHE A 408 4.16 -10.59 5.38
C PHE A 408 3.87 -9.90 6.72
N GLN A 409 3.68 -10.67 7.78
CA GLN A 409 3.44 -10.14 9.12
C GLN A 409 4.62 -9.29 9.63
N VAL A 410 5.84 -9.79 9.45
CA VAL A 410 7.07 -9.07 9.83
C VAL A 410 7.43 -8.01 8.79
N GLY A 411 7.32 -8.36 7.52
CA GLY A 411 7.75 -7.52 6.38
C GLY A 411 6.94 -6.25 6.20
N ILE A 412 5.66 -6.24 6.56
CA ILE A 412 4.76 -5.11 6.34
C ILE A 412 5.30 -3.81 6.95
N ALA A 413 6.03 -3.88 8.06
CA ALA A 413 6.59 -2.71 8.73
C ALA A 413 7.67 -1.98 7.90
N TYR A 414 8.38 -2.67 7.00
CA TYR A 414 9.49 -2.10 6.24
C TYR A 414 9.36 -2.19 4.72
N PHE A 415 8.45 -2.97 4.17
CA PHE A 415 8.26 -3.17 2.72
C PHE A 415 8.12 -1.87 1.94
N ARG A 416 7.45 -0.86 2.52
CA ARG A 416 7.32 0.47 1.91
C ARG A 416 8.67 1.08 1.50
N GLY A 417 9.69 0.95 2.36
CA GLY A 417 11.04 1.44 2.08
C GLY A 417 11.68 0.77 0.86
N TYR A 418 11.28 -0.45 0.56
CA TYR A 418 11.73 -1.22 -0.60
C TYR A 418 10.83 -1.06 -1.83
N ARG A 419 9.88 -0.11 -1.82
CA ARG A 419 8.88 0.09 -2.89
C ARG A 419 8.02 -1.16 -3.14
N VAL A 420 7.75 -1.90 -2.09
CA VAL A 420 6.83 -3.04 -2.09
C VAL A 420 5.55 -2.63 -1.36
N LYS A 421 4.41 -2.82 -2.00
CA LYS A 421 3.08 -2.51 -1.46
C LYS A 421 2.30 -3.79 -1.27
N LEU A 422 1.75 -3.98 -0.08
CA LEU A 422 0.77 -5.04 0.18
C LEU A 422 -0.63 -4.49 0.02
N PHE A 423 -1.44 -5.24 -0.69
CA PHE A 423 -2.85 -5.02 -0.88
C PHE A 423 -3.58 -6.26 -0.37
N LEU A 424 -3.99 -6.22 0.89
CA LEU A 424 -4.54 -7.35 1.61
C LEU A 424 -6.06 -7.26 1.64
N ILE A 425 -6.75 -8.28 1.15
CA ILE A 425 -8.20 -8.36 1.19
C ILE A 425 -8.60 -9.47 2.15
N VAL A 426 -9.46 -9.12 3.09
CA VAL A 426 -9.99 -10.02 4.12
C VAL A 426 -11.50 -9.86 4.22
N GLN A 427 -12.21 -10.86 4.69
CA GLN A 427 -13.65 -10.76 4.87
C GLN A 427 -13.99 -10.01 6.16
N ASP A 428 -13.27 -10.33 7.24
CA ASP A 428 -13.45 -9.72 8.56
C ASP A 428 -12.17 -9.83 9.42
N THR A 429 -12.20 -9.26 10.61
CA THR A 429 -11.09 -9.30 11.57
C THR A 429 -10.86 -10.67 12.18
N GLN A 430 -11.90 -11.52 12.24
CA GLN A 430 -11.79 -12.85 12.85
C GLN A 430 -10.95 -13.80 12.00
N GLN A 431 -10.98 -13.65 10.68
CA GLN A 431 -10.10 -14.41 9.79
C GLN A 431 -8.62 -14.11 10.09
N LEU A 432 -8.27 -12.82 10.27
CA LEU A 432 -6.90 -12.46 10.63
C LEU A 432 -6.53 -12.94 12.04
N LYS A 433 -7.45 -12.79 13.00
CA LYS A 433 -7.23 -13.21 14.38
C LYS A 433 -7.07 -14.75 14.48
N GLY A 434 -7.79 -15.50 13.69
CA GLY A 434 -7.71 -16.97 13.65
C GLY A 434 -6.38 -17.49 13.12
N ILE A 435 -5.69 -16.73 12.24
CA ILE A 435 -4.43 -17.14 11.60
C ILE A 435 -3.23 -16.53 12.33
N TYR A 436 -3.30 -15.26 12.71
CA TYR A 436 -2.15 -14.47 13.19
C TYR A 436 -2.28 -14.08 14.67
N GLU A 437 -3.28 -14.60 15.37
CA GLU A 437 -3.65 -14.16 16.71
C GLU A 437 -3.98 -12.66 16.76
N GLU A 438 -4.28 -12.14 17.95
CA GLU A 438 -4.63 -10.73 18.12
C GLU A 438 -3.45 -9.78 17.87
N ALA A 439 -2.25 -10.19 18.26
CA ALA A 439 -1.03 -9.40 18.06
C ALA A 439 -0.69 -9.24 16.56
N GLY A 440 -0.77 -10.31 15.79
CA GLY A 440 -0.53 -10.26 14.34
C GLY A 440 -1.63 -9.49 13.61
N MET A 441 -2.89 -9.68 13.95
CA MET A 441 -4.00 -8.87 13.41
C MET A 441 -3.75 -7.37 13.65
N ASN A 442 -3.38 -6.99 14.88
CA ASN A 442 -3.08 -5.60 15.21
C ASN A 442 -1.87 -5.06 14.46
N SER A 443 -0.87 -5.90 14.17
CA SER A 443 0.27 -5.53 13.32
C SER A 443 -0.19 -5.14 11.92
N PHE A 444 -1.05 -5.93 11.27
CA PHE A 444 -1.61 -5.60 9.95
C PHE A 444 -2.45 -4.31 9.99
N LEU A 445 -3.31 -4.16 11.01
CA LEU A 445 -4.13 -2.96 11.20
C LEU A 445 -3.28 -1.69 11.34
N SER A 446 -2.19 -1.76 12.12
CA SER A 446 -1.34 -0.60 12.41
C SER A 446 -0.44 -0.22 11.24
N ASN A 447 0.01 -1.18 10.43
CA ASN A 447 0.90 -0.92 9.31
C ASN A 447 0.18 -0.62 7.99
N CYS A 448 -1.15 -0.84 7.93
CA CYS A 448 -1.95 -0.46 6.75
C CYS A 448 -2.44 0.97 6.87
N TYR A 449 -1.83 1.86 6.09
CA TYR A 449 -2.16 3.29 6.03
C TYR A 449 -3.59 3.52 5.51
N TYR A 450 -4.00 2.72 4.53
CA TYR A 450 -5.36 2.73 3.98
C TYR A 450 -6.14 1.53 4.51
N ARG A 451 -7.17 1.78 5.29
CA ARG A 451 -8.12 0.76 5.74
C ARG A 451 -9.46 1.04 5.09
N ILE A 452 -9.92 0.10 4.28
CA ILE A 452 -11.12 0.26 3.45
C ILE A 452 -12.17 -0.74 3.91
N THR A 453 -13.40 -0.30 4.03
CA THR A 453 -14.52 -1.16 4.42
C THR A 453 -15.65 -1.04 3.41
N PHE A 454 -16.04 -2.17 2.84
CA PHE A 454 -17.18 -2.25 1.94
C PHE A 454 -18.49 -2.39 2.72
N SER A 455 -18.53 -3.28 3.67
CA SER A 455 -19.55 -3.51 4.68
C SER A 455 -18.92 -4.50 5.69
N ALA A 456 -19.60 -4.77 6.79
CA ALA A 456 -19.17 -5.80 7.73
C ALA A 456 -20.33 -6.76 7.98
N ASN A 457 -20.10 -8.07 7.88
CA ASN A 457 -21.10 -9.08 8.27
C ASN A 457 -20.91 -9.53 9.72
N ASN A 458 -19.74 -9.22 10.31
CA ASN A 458 -19.36 -9.53 11.68
C ASN A 458 -19.50 -8.30 12.57
N ILE A 459 -20.13 -8.47 13.74
CA ILE A 459 -20.40 -7.37 14.68
C ILE A 459 -19.10 -6.78 15.28
N GLU A 460 -18.06 -7.60 15.48
CA GLU A 460 -16.78 -7.13 16.02
C GLU A 460 -16.07 -6.23 15.03
N THR A 461 -16.05 -6.63 13.75
CA THR A 461 -15.52 -5.79 12.66
C THR A 461 -16.32 -4.48 12.55
N ALA A 462 -17.65 -4.55 12.64
CA ALA A 462 -18.49 -3.36 12.60
C ALA A 462 -18.25 -2.42 13.78
N ASN A 463 -18.06 -2.95 14.99
CA ASN A 463 -17.71 -2.18 16.18
C ASN A 463 -16.33 -1.52 16.02
N MET A 464 -15.32 -2.26 15.56
CA MET A 464 -13.98 -1.73 15.30
C MET A 464 -14.03 -0.56 14.30
N ILE A 465 -14.73 -0.72 13.17
CA ILE A 465 -14.85 0.35 12.17
C ILE A 465 -15.57 1.56 12.74
N SER A 466 -16.67 1.37 13.48
CA SER A 466 -17.42 2.44 14.15
C SER A 466 -16.52 3.24 15.12
N GLN A 467 -15.70 2.56 15.92
CA GLN A 467 -14.74 3.19 16.83
C GLN A 467 -13.66 3.97 16.06
N LEU A 468 -13.11 3.41 15.00
CA LEU A 468 -12.08 4.06 14.17
C LEU A 468 -12.60 5.29 13.42
N VAL A 469 -13.87 5.30 13.02
CA VAL A 469 -14.54 6.45 12.40
C VAL A 469 -14.75 7.58 13.40
N GLY A 470 -14.91 7.26 14.70
CA GLY A 470 -14.97 8.19 15.80
C GLY A 470 -16.38 8.69 16.14
N ASN A 471 -16.44 9.55 17.16
CA ASN A 471 -17.69 10.08 17.71
C ASN A 471 -17.88 11.55 17.38
N LYS A 472 -19.14 11.96 17.26
CA LYS A 472 -19.55 13.35 17.10
C LYS A 472 -20.51 13.77 18.24
N THR A 473 -20.48 15.05 18.57
CA THR A 473 -21.47 15.66 19.45
C THR A 473 -22.75 15.89 18.66
N VAL A 474 -23.88 15.43 19.17
CA VAL A 474 -25.23 15.72 18.65
C VAL A 474 -26.02 16.46 19.69
N THR A 475 -26.71 17.53 19.27
CA THR A 475 -27.62 18.28 20.11
C THR A 475 -28.96 17.56 20.14
N GLN A 476 -29.41 17.20 21.31
CA GLN A 476 -30.72 16.60 21.53
C GLN A 476 -31.66 17.67 22.12
N GLU A 477 -32.69 18.02 21.39
CA GLU A 477 -33.70 18.95 21.84
C GLU A 477 -34.90 18.16 22.38
N SER A 478 -35.24 18.39 23.63
CA SER A 478 -36.42 17.82 24.27
C SER A 478 -37.45 18.93 24.55
N TYR A 479 -38.62 18.78 23.96
CA TYR A 479 -39.71 19.71 24.15
C TYR A 479 -40.73 19.14 25.17
N ASN A 480 -40.91 19.82 26.31
CA ASN A 480 -42.04 19.54 27.17
C ASN A 480 -43.31 20.13 26.52
N LYS A 481 -44.24 19.26 26.09
CA LYS A 481 -45.57 19.69 25.66
C LYS A 481 -46.42 19.94 26.90
N PRO A 482 -46.96 21.17 27.12
CA PRO A 482 -47.90 21.43 28.22
C PRO A 482 -49.16 20.57 28.02
N LYS A 483 -49.74 20.13 29.11
CA LYS A 483 -51.05 19.50 29.10
C LYS A 483 -52.08 20.50 28.53
N PHE A 484 -53.09 19.99 27.79
CA PHE A 484 -54.16 20.78 27.22
C PHE A 484 -54.80 21.68 28.31
N LEU A 485 -54.78 23.02 28.13
CA LEU A 485 -55.18 24.06 29.06
C LEU A 485 -54.20 24.49 30.18
N ASP A 486 -52.91 24.16 30.07
CA ASP A 486 -51.92 24.73 31.00
C ASP A 486 -51.48 26.14 30.54
N LEU A 487 -51.95 27.16 31.28
CA LEU A 487 -51.69 28.59 31.03
C LEU A 487 -50.34 29.04 31.61
N ASN A 488 -49.57 28.15 32.24
CA ASN A 488 -48.28 28.49 32.85
C ASN A 488 -47.18 28.60 31.79
N PRO A 489 -46.61 29.80 31.55
CA PRO A 489 -45.50 29.96 30.57
C PRO A 489 -44.27 29.11 30.88
N ALA A 490 -44.06 28.75 32.17
CA ALA A 490 -42.92 27.91 32.60
C ALA A 490 -43.06 26.44 32.24
N SER A 491 -44.26 25.98 31.76
CA SER A 491 -44.47 24.60 31.30
C SER A 491 -43.90 24.33 29.88
N ARG A 492 -43.45 25.37 29.18
CA ARG A 492 -42.75 25.29 27.89
C ARG A 492 -41.25 25.43 28.11
N SER A 493 -40.58 24.38 28.53
CA SER A 493 -39.14 24.38 28.61
C SER A 493 -38.54 23.62 27.44
N LEU A 494 -37.62 24.28 26.72
CA LEU A 494 -36.72 23.64 25.76
C LEU A 494 -35.48 23.16 26.54
N HIS A 495 -35.32 21.87 26.66
CA HIS A 495 -34.13 21.29 27.24
C HIS A 495 -33.20 20.89 26.10
N VAL A 496 -32.08 21.59 25.97
CA VAL A 496 -31.03 21.31 24.99
C VAL A 496 -29.91 20.57 25.73
N SER A 497 -29.69 19.32 25.39
CA SER A 497 -28.58 18.51 25.90
C SER A 497 -27.66 18.08 24.76
N GLU A 498 -26.38 17.96 25.05
CA GLU A 498 -25.41 17.39 24.13
C GLU A 498 -25.20 15.92 24.48
N ALA A 499 -25.20 15.06 23.45
CA ALA A 499 -25.00 13.64 23.59
C ALA A 499 -23.93 13.14 22.61
N GLN A 500 -23.21 12.13 23.06
CA GLN A 500 -22.24 11.41 22.21
C GLN A 500 -22.98 10.50 21.25
N ARG A 501 -22.64 10.57 19.95
CA ARG A 501 -23.08 9.60 18.94
C ARG A 501 -21.89 9.22 18.06
N ALA A 502 -21.69 7.94 17.79
CA ALA A 502 -20.77 7.52 16.75
C ALA A 502 -21.10 8.21 15.42
N LEU A 503 -20.11 8.69 14.66
CA LEU A 503 -20.31 9.24 13.32
C LEU A 503 -21.00 8.22 12.42
N LEU A 504 -20.63 6.95 12.58
CA LEU A 504 -21.24 5.79 11.94
C LEU A 504 -21.46 4.69 12.98
N LEU A 505 -22.69 4.29 13.22
CA LEU A 505 -23.03 3.24 14.18
C LEU A 505 -22.65 1.85 13.61
N PRO A 506 -22.36 0.85 14.45
CA PRO A 506 -22.04 -0.51 13.98
C PRO A 506 -23.09 -1.10 13.03
N GLN A 507 -24.38 -0.92 13.32
CA GLN A 507 -25.45 -1.37 12.44
C GLN A 507 -25.49 -0.61 11.11
N GLU A 508 -25.06 0.67 11.08
CA GLU A 508 -24.94 1.44 9.84
C GLU A 508 -23.75 0.96 8.99
N VAL A 509 -22.68 0.41 9.62
CA VAL A 509 -21.57 -0.26 8.91
C VAL A 509 -22.06 -1.54 8.24
N ILE A 510 -22.86 -2.35 8.96
CA ILE A 510 -23.43 -3.59 8.42
C ILE A 510 -24.40 -3.29 7.27
N GLN A 511 -25.18 -2.22 7.39
CA GLN A 511 -26.20 -1.81 6.42
C GLN A 511 -25.65 -0.87 5.33
N LEU A 512 -24.33 -0.74 5.20
CA LEU A 512 -23.72 0.14 4.21
C LEU A 512 -24.19 -0.24 2.79
N PRO A 513 -24.69 0.72 1.99
CA PRO A 513 -25.15 0.46 0.64
C PRO A 513 -24.09 -0.25 -0.22
N ARG A 514 -24.51 -1.18 -1.09
CA ARG A 514 -23.61 -2.01 -1.88
C ARG A 514 -22.63 -1.23 -2.78
N ASP A 515 -22.97 -0.01 -3.15
CA ASP A 515 -22.16 0.87 -3.98
C ASP A 515 -21.31 1.86 -3.17
N GLU A 516 -21.46 1.88 -1.85
CA GLU A 516 -20.70 2.74 -0.94
C GLU A 516 -19.57 1.98 -0.22
N GLN A 517 -18.59 2.76 0.23
CA GLN A 517 -17.46 2.28 1.03
C GLN A 517 -16.93 3.38 1.93
N ILE A 518 -16.20 2.99 2.94
CA ILE A 518 -15.52 3.88 3.87
C ILE A 518 -14.02 3.65 3.72
N ILE A 519 -13.27 4.74 3.64
CA ILE A 519 -11.80 4.74 3.60
C ILE A 519 -11.32 5.49 4.83
N LEU A 520 -10.55 4.81 5.65
CA LEU A 520 -9.79 5.38 6.76
C LEU A 520 -8.36 5.59 6.28
N VAL A 521 -7.91 6.84 6.34
CA VAL A 521 -6.56 7.25 6.02
C VAL A 521 -5.92 7.72 7.32
N GLU A 522 -4.72 7.25 7.60
CA GLU A 522 -4.02 7.63 8.84
C GLU A 522 -3.88 9.15 8.95
N SER A 523 -4.17 9.70 10.12
CA SER A 523 -4.13 11.14 10.44
C SER A 523 -5.10 12.04 9.65
N PHE A 524 -6.10 11.48 8.96
CA PHE A 524 -7.14 12.22 8.25
C PHE A 524 -8.54 11.80 8.67
N ALA A 525 -9.51 12.70 8.44
CA ALA A 525 -10.91 12.38 8.65
C ALA A 525 -11.35 11.22 7.72
N PRO A 526 -12.28 10.34 8.16
CA PRO A 526 -12.78 9.24 7.35
C PRO A 526 -13.46 9.73 6.07
N ILE A 527 -13.29 9.00 4.98
CA ILE A 527 -13.87 9.32 3.67
C ILE A 527 -15.01 8.34 3.39
N LYS A 528 -16.24 8.84 3.21
CA LYS A 528 -17.35 8.08 2.68
C LYS A 528 -17.45 8.32 1.18
N CYS A 529 -17.35 7.27 0.36
CA CYS A 529 -17.30 7.40 -1.08
C CYS A 529 -17.93 6.19 -1.80
N LYS A 530 -17.97 6.23 -3.14
CA LYS A 530 -18.51 5.14 -3.96
C LYS A 530 -17.43 4.19 -4.42
N LYS A 531 -17.78 2.90 -4.57
CA LYS A 531 -16.96 1.87 -5.21
C LYS A 531 -16.82 2.11 -6.72
N LEU A 532 -15.78 1.52 -7.30
CA LEU A 532 -15.47 1.60 -8.72
C LEU A 532 -15.89 0.30 -9.43
N PHE A 533 -17.10 0.17 -9.86
CA PHE A 533 -17.53 -1.01 -10.63
C PHE A 533 -17.04 -0.91 -12.06
N TYR A 534 -16.06 -1.75 -12.46
CA TYR A 534 -15.44 -1.71 -13.80
C TYR A 534 -16.46 -1.81 -14.94
N PHE A 535 -17.51 -2.59 -14.76
CA PHE A 535 -18.55 -2.80 -15.77
C PHE A 535 -19.58 -1.65 -15.88
N LYS A 536 -19.55 -0.68 -14.95
CA LYS A 536 -20.39 0.54 -14.98
C LYS A 536 -19.65 1.77 -15.47
N ASP A 537 -18.34 1.70 -15.60
CA ASP A 537 -17.49 2.83 -15.96
C ASP A 537 -16.84 2.59 -17.31
N ASP A 538 -17.10 3.47 -18.27
CA ASP A 538 -16.60 3.34 -19.65
C ASP A 538 -15.07 3.44 -19.75
N PHE A 539 -14.43 4.07 -18.76
CA PHE A 539 -12.98 4.09 -18.67
C PHE A 539 -12.39 2.68 -18.51
N PHE A 540 -13.02 1.84 -17.69
CA PHE A 540 -12.59 0.45 -17.48
C PHE A 540 -13.10 -0.49 -18.57
N LYS A 541 -14.35 -0.32 -19.05
CA LYS A 541 -14.88 -1.15 -20.15
C LYS A 541 -13.98 -1.16 -21.38
N LYS A 542 -13.44 0.00 -21.75
CA LYS A 542 -12.50 0.14 -22.88
C LYS A 542 -11.15 -0.54 -22.65
N ARG A 543 -10.84 -0.93 -21.42
CA ARG A 543 -9.62 -1.61 -21.03
C ARG A 543 -9.77 -3.13 -20.92
N LEU A 544 -10.97 -3.64 -21.02
CA LEU A 544 -11.21 -5.08 -21.11
C LEU A 544 -10.81 -5.57 -22.50
N LEU A 545 -9.69 -6.27 -22.59
CA LEU A 545 -9.20 -6.92 -23.80
C LEU A 545 -9.20 -8.43 -23.59
N PRO A 546 -9.30 -9.21 -24.68
CA PRO A 546 -9.17 -10.67 -24.59
C PRO A 546 -7.89 -11.05 -23.87
N GLU A 547 -8.01 -12.07 -23.02
CA GLU A 547 -6.89 -12.64 -22.28
C GLU A 547 -5.77 -13.13 -23.21
N ILE A 548 -4.58 -13.26 -22.66
CA ILE A 548 -3.45 -13.86 -23.36
C ILE A 548 -3.51 -15.39 -23.20
N PRO A 549 -3.04 -16.19 -24.19
CA PRO A 549 -2.98 -17.64 -24.02
C PRO A 549 -1.98 -18.02 -22.94
N ILE A 550 -2.33 -19.03 -22.13
CA ILE A 550 -1.42 -19.63 -21.15
C ILE A 550 -0.72 -20.81 -21.87
N PRO A 551 0.62 -20.96 -21.72
CA PRO A 551 1.32 -22.11 -22.27
C PRO A 551 0.86 -23.40 -21.59
N GLN A 552 0.68 -24.46 -22.37
CA GLN A 552 0.42 -25.79 -21.85
C GLN A 552 1.73 -26.48 -21.52
N GLN A 553 1.83 -27.01 -20.30
CA GLN A 553 3.00 -27.73 -19.84
C GLN A 553 2.92 -29.19 -20.30
N GLU A 554 4.00 -29.68 -20.88
CA GLU A 554 4.17 -31.12 -21.07
C GLU A 554 4.59 -31.76 -19.74
N PRO A 555 4.12 -32.99 -19.44
CA PRO A 555 4.60 -33.75 -18.29
C PRO A 555 6.14 -33.79 -18.29
N TYR A 556 6.75 -33.52 -17.13
CA TYR A 556 8.20 -33.58 -17.02
C TYR A 556 8.73 -34.97 -17.33
N ASP A 557 9.54 -35.11 -18.37
CA ASP A 557 10.29 -36.33 -18.68
C ASP A 557 11.75 -36.18 -18.24
N PRO A 558 12.17 -36.86 -17.16
CA PRO A 558 13.54 -36.77 -16.68
C PRO A 558 14.60 -37.24 -17.68
N ARG A 559 14.19 -37.92 -18.75
CA ARG A 559 15.08 -38.40 -19.82
C ARG A 559 15.30 -37.35 -20.90
N LYS A 560 14.44 -36.33 -21.01
CA LYS A 560 14.69 -35.18 -21.90
C LYS A 560 15.84 -34.36 -21.28
N LYS A 561 17.02 -34.39 -21.90
CA LYS A 561 18.15 -33.53 -21.50
C LYS A 561 17.69 -32.07 -21.44
N LYS A 562 18.18 -31.34 -20.42
CA LYS A 562 18.02 -29.90 -20.34
C LYS A 562 18.51 -29.30 -21.68
N GLU A 563 17.62 -28.90 -22.56
CA GLU A 563 18.02 -28.05 -23.68
C GLU A 563 18.61 -26.79 -23.08
N ALA A 564 19.86 -26.50 -23.46
CA ALA A 564 20.49 -25.25 -23.05
C ALA A 564 19.53 -24.10 -23.43
N PRO A 565 19.32 -23.11 -22.57
CA PRO A 565 18.54 -21.96 -22.93
C PRO A 565 19.04 -21.44 -24.30
N PRO A 566 18.15 -21.06 -25.22
CA PRO A 566 18.57 -20.52 -26.50
C PRO A 566 19.62 -19.43 -26.23
N PRO A 567 20.74 -19.40 -26.97
CA PRO A 567 21.73 -18.37 -26.77
C PRO A 567 21.02 -17.01 -26.80
N PRO A 568 21.40 -16.07 -25.91
CA PRO A 568 20.82 -14.74 -25.94
C PRO A 568 20.90 -14.24 -27.40
N PRO A 569 19.85 -13.56 -27.90
CA PRO A 569 19.86 -13.03 -29.26
C PRO A 569 21.18 -12.28 -29.43
N GLU A 570 21.93 -12.64 -30.47
CA GLU A 570 23.19 -11.95 -30.78
C GLU A 570 22.92 -10.44 -30.71
N PRO A 571 23.73 -9.69 -29.96
CA PRO A 571 23.58 -8.24 -29.97
C PRO A 571 23.58 -7.80 -31.45
N PRO A 572 22.68 -6.90 -31.85
CA PRO A 572 22.63 -6.42 -33.22
C PRO A 572 24.07 -6.09 -33.64
N ALA A 573 24.52 -6.68 -34.73
CA ALA A 573 25.90 -6.57 -35.23
C ALA A 573 26.36 -5.13 -35.02
N ALA A 574 27.38 -4.96 -34.22
CA ALA A 574 27.91 -3.64 -33.87
C ALA A 574 28.07 -2.90 -35.19
N ALA A 575 27.40 -1.77 -35.35
CA ALA A 575 27.59 -0.91 -36.52
C ALA A 575 29.09 -0.75 -36.70
N ALA A 576 29.55 -1.04 -37.94
CA ALA A 576 30.96 -0.94 -38.26
C ALA A 576 31.52 0.35 -37.64
N PRO A 577 32.69 0.28 -36.98
CA PRO A 577 33.27 1.48 -36.39
C PRO A 577 33.38 2.58 -37.44
N PRO A 578 33.07 3.82 -37.11
CA PRO A 578 33.22 4.93 -38.04
C PRO A 578 34.65 4.94 -38.57
N PRO A 579 34.88 5.27 -39.86
CA PRO A 579 36.21 5.36 -40.42
C PRO A 579 37.09 6.25 -39.53
N PRO A 580 38.38 5.90 -39.33
CA PRO A 580 39.27 6.68 -38.49
C PRO A 580 39.30 8.14 -39.01
N PRO A 581 39.37 9.13 -38.11
CA PRO A 581 39.49 10.51 -38.50
C PRO A 581 40.78 10.72 -39.33
N PRO A 582 40.77 11.63 -40.32
CA PRO A 582 41.96 11.92 -41.08
C PRO A 582 43.12 12.32 -40.15
N PRO A 583 44.37 11.95 -40.47
CA PRO A 583 45.52 12.27 -39.66
C PRO A 583 45.62 13.81 -39.47
N PRO A 584 45.99 14.25 -38.28
CA PRO A 584 46.17 15.70 -38.03
C PRO A 584 47.29 16.23 -38.94
N PRO A 585 47.18 17.51 -39.43
CA PRO A 585 48.25 18.10 -40.19
C PRO A 585 49.56 18.12 -39.37
N GLU A 586 50.66 17.85 -40.07
CA GLU A 586 51.99 17.84 -39.47
C GLU A 586 52.28 19.17 -38.74
N PRO A 587 52.87 19.11 -37.55
CA PRO A 587 53.16 20.33 -36.81
C PRO A 587 54.32 21.10 -37.49
N TYR A 588 54.10 22.37 -37.71
CA TYR A 588 55.07 23.36 -38.12
C TYR A 588 56.26 23.31 -37.17
N GLN A 589 57.49 23.07 -37.68
CA GLN A 589 58.71 23.15 -36.93
C GLN A 589 59.08 24.61 -36.72
N GLU A 590 59.03 25.12 -35.51
CA GLU A 590 59.71 26.34 -35.10
C GLU A 590 61.12 26.03 -34.55
N PRO A 591 62.07 26.95 -34.75
CA PRO A 591 63.47 26.68 -34.49
C PRO A 591 63.85 26.72 -33.00
N THR A 592 64.80 25.87 -32.67
CA THR A 592 65.45 25.66 -31.40
C THR A 592 65.94 26.91 -30.70
N MET A 593 65.51 27.18 -29.49
CA MET A 593 66.23 28.07 -28.54
C MET A 593 66.27 27.44 -27.14
N ALA A 594 67.49 27.25 -26.69
CA ALA A 594 68.05 27.26 -25.33
C ALA A 594 67.28 26.65 -24.14
N GLN A 595 67.93 25.70 -23.49
CA GLN A 595 67.62 25.17 -22.15
C GLN A 595 67.63 26.27 -21.08
N PRO A 596 66.81 26.15 -20.06
CA PRO A 596 67.29 26.36 -18.70
C PRO A 596 66.82 25.31 -17.67
N LEU A 597 67.78 24.93 -16.86
CA LEU A 597 67.77 24.71 -15.40
C LEU A 597 66.64 23.89 -14.73
N ALA A 598 67.12 22.92 -13.99
CA ALA A 598 66.51 21.96 -13.06
C ALA A 598 65.33 22.51 -12.22
N ALA A 599 64.24 21.76 -12.21
CA ALA A 599 63.10 21.95 -11.29
C ALA A 599 63.28 21.15 -10.01
N VAL A 600 63.07 21.80 -8.90
CA VAL A 600 63.01 21.33 -7.52
C VAL A 600 61.87 20.35 -7.31
N PRO A 601 62.07 19.24 -6.57
CA PRO A 601 60.97 18.27 -6.27
C PRO A 601 59.98 18.84 -5.25
N PRO A 602 58.68 18.44 -5.32
CA PRO A 602 57.67 18.89 -4.38
C PRO A 602 57.81 18.23 -3.00
N PRO A 603 57.35 18.89 -1.94
CA PRO A 603 57.48 18.40 -0.57
C PRO A 603 56.53 17.21 -0.29
N ARG A 604 57.02 16.29 0.55
CA ARG A 604 56.26 15.12 1.06
C ARG A 604 55.08 15.55 1.94
N PRO A 605 53.97 14.81 1.93
CA PRO A 605 52.88 15.07 2.85
C PRO A 605 53.26 14.70 4.29
N ALA A 606 52.78 15.51 5.22
CA ALA A 606 52.99 15.38 6.66
C ALA A 606 52.34 14.11 7.23
N ALA A 607 53.01 13.51 8.21
CA ALA A 607 52.57 12.36 8.97
C ALA A 607 51.37 12.70 9.88
N PRO A 608 50.47 11.74 10.16
CA PRO A 608 49.35 11.94 11.08
C PRO A 608 49.80 12.05 12.54
N PRO A 609 49.08 12.77 13.39
CA PRO A 609 49.42 12.94 14.80
C PRO A 609 49.22 11.64 15.61
N PRO A 610 49.95 11.47 16.72
CA PRO A 610 49.88 10.29 17.58
C PRO A 610 48.57 10.25 18.39
N ARG A 611 48.12 9.02 18.71
CA ARG A 611 47.02 8.74 19.61
C ARG A 611 47.43 9.06 21.05
N PRO A 612 46.52 9.53 21.91
CA PRO A 612 46.79 9.63 23.33
C PRO A 612 46.83 8.23 23.97
N GLU A 613 47.79 8.04 24.83
CA GLU A 613 48.00 6.85 25.65
C GLU A 613 46.97 6.74 26.75
N ASP A 614 46.61 5.50 27.04
CA ASP A 614 45.85 5.08 28.21
C ASP A 614 46.61 5.40 29.49
N GLU A 615 45.99 6.15 30.40
CA GLU A 615 46.31 6.04 31.82
C GLU A 615 45.17 5.28 32.52
N GLY A 616 45.58 4.19 33.10
CA GLY A 616 44.76 3.30 33.85
C GLY A 616 44.55 3.77 35.29
N ASP A 617 43.74 3.08 35.88
CA ASP A 617 43.68 2.63 37.27
C ASP A 617 42.51 3.14 38.11
N GLY A 618 41.91 2.20 38.78
CA GLY A 618 41.29 2.49 40.09
C GLY A 618 39.85 2.06 40.27
N GLY A 619 39.65 0.79 40.53
CA GLY A 619 38.98 0.40 41.78
C GLY A 619 37.47 0.39 41.91
N SER A 620 36.97 -0.84 41.93
CA SER A 620 36.10 -1.37 43.00
C SER A 620 34.65 -0.96 43.15
N ASN A 621 33.86 -2.02 43.20
CA ASN A 621 32.64 -2.28 43.99
C ASN A 621 31.31 -2.28 43.25
N ASN A 622 30.90 -3.48 42.96
CA ASN A 622 29.51 -3.97 43.10
C ASN A 622 29.10 -3.85 44.59
N PRO A 623 27.79 -3.73 45.00
CA PRO A 623 26.77 -4.73 44.72
C PRO A 623 25.30 -4.21 44.66
N PHE A 624 24.41 -5.13 44.25
CA PHE A 624 22.96 -5.22 44.48
C PHE A 624 21.96 -4.56 43.50
N GLY A 625 21.08 -5.45 43.01
CA GLY A 625 19.72 -5.24 42.63
C GLY A 625 19.35 -5.92 41.35
#